data_a05bb86cded2829f054310da0766c5e8
#
_entry.id   a05bb86cded2829f054310da0766c5e8
#
_cell.length_a   1.000
_cell.length_b   1.000
_cell.length_c   1.000
_cell.angle_alpha   90.00
_cell.angle_beta   90.00
_cell.angle_gamma   90.00
#
_symmetry.space_group_name_H-M   'P 1'
#
loop_
_entity.id
_entity.type
_entity.pdbx_description
1 polymer ?
#
loop_
_entity_poly.entity_id
_entity_poly.type
_entity_poly.pdbx_seq_one_letter_code
_entity_poly.pdbx_strand_id
1 'polypeptide(L)'
;PLTRSCRLTAPLLPDTVGTGGDSHTRFPLGISFPAGSGLVAFAAAIGAMPLDMPESVLVRFSGELQPGVTLRDVVNAIPYVAIEKGLLTVEKAGKKNVFNGRIMEIEGLPDLKLEQAFELTDATAERSCAGSTIKLSVDTVSEYLRSNVALLKNMIARGYSDARTLARRIKAMEDWLANPQLLEADADAEYAAVIDIDLNAITEPIVACPNDPDNVKTLSNVSGNKVDEVFIGSCMTNIGPVSYTHLRAHETSID
;
A
#
# COMPACT_ATOMS: atom_id res chain seq x y z
N PRO A 1 12.86 12.48 4.32
CA PRO A 1 12.00 13.20 5.28
C PRO A 1 10.94 14.08 4.62
N LEU A 2 11.26 14.80 3.54
CA LEU A 2 10.33 15.67 2.82
C LEU A 2 9.22 14.91 2.06
N THR A 3 9.54 13.73 1.53
CA THR A 3 8.57 12.88 0.82
C THR A 3 7.46 12.36 1.72
N ARG A 4 7.76 12.04 3.00
CA ARG A 4 6.75 11.61 3.97
C ARG A 4 5.78 12.73 4.36
N SER A 5 6.29 13.93 4.58
CA SER A 5 5.45 15.10 4.86
C SER A 5 4.53 15.43 3.68
N CYS A 6 5.03 15.33 2.44
CA CYS A 6 4.21 15.54 1.25
C CYS A 6 3.11 14.47 1.08
N ARG A 7 3.37 13.22 1.45
CA ARG A 7 2.35 12.14 1.36
C ARG A 7 1.18 12.38 2.32
N LEU A 8 1.46 12.85 3.55
CA LEU A 8 0.43 13.20 4.53
C LEU A 8 -0.33 14.48 4.19
N THR A 9 0.32 15.42 3.51
CA THR A 9 -0.26 16.74 3.19
C THR A 9 -0.84 16.87 1.79
N ALA A 10 -0.72 15.83 0.96
CA ALA A 10 -1.33 15.75 -0.37
C ALA A 10 -2.32 14.59 -0.42
N PRO A 11 -3.47 14.67 0.26
CA PRO A 11 -4.44 13.60 0.23
C PRO A 11 -4.94 13.43 -1.20
N LEU A 12 -4.77 12.23 -1.74
CA LEU A 12 -5.57 11.80 -2.87
C LEU A 12 -7.00 11.62 -2.36
N LEU A 13 -7.97 12.03 -3.15
CA LEU A 13 -9.36 11.68 -2.92
C LEU A 13 -9.63 10.31 -3.58
N PRO A 14 -10.67 9.59 -3.12
CA PRO A 14 -10.95 8.25 -3.64
C PRO A 14 -11.20 8.16 -5.15
N ASP A 15 -11.58 9.27 -5.78
CA ASP A 15 -11.89 9.39 -7.20
C ASP A 15 -10.77 10.07 -8.02
N THR A 16 -9.56 10.10 -7.48
CA THR A 16 -8.44 10.80 -8.14
C THR A 16 -7.33 9.83 -8.54
N VAL A 17 -6.54 10.27 -9.53
CA VAL A 17 -5.33 9.61 -9.97
C VAL A 17 -4.13 10.47 -9.57
N GLY A 18 -3.16 9.84 -8.90
CA GLY A 18 -1.95 10.50 -8.43
C GLY A 18 -0.68 9.90 -9.00
N THR A 19 0.33 10.73 -9.19
CA THR A 19 1.65 10.28 -9.61
C THR A 19 2.76 10.96 -8.82
N GLY A 20 3.92 10.34 -8.78
CA GLY A 20 5.14 10.86 -8.15
C GLY A 20 6.39 10.18 -8.67
N GLY A 21 7.55 10.78 -8.40
CA GLY A 21 8.85 10.30 -8.88
C GLY A 21 9.48 9.17 -8.05
N ASP A 22 8.78 8.66 -7.06
CA ASP A 22 9.25 7.59 -6.16
C ASP A 22 8.52 6.28 -6.49
N SER A 23 9.23 5.15 -6.55
CA SER A 23 8.67 3.81 -6.84
C SER A 23 7.55 3.41 -5.88
N HIS A 24 7.55 3.96 -4.67
CA HIS A 24 6.54 3.76 -3.63
C HIS A 24 5.44 4.85 -3.64
N THR A 25 5.22 5.51 -4.77
CA THR A 25 4.05 6.35 -4.99
C THR A 25 2.82 5.47 -5.23
N ARG A 26 2.28 4.89 -4.14
CA ARG A 26 1.23 3.87 -4.16
C ARG A 26 0.26 4.06 -3.00
N PHE A 27 -0.35 5.24 -2.98
CA PHE A 27 -1.26 5.59 -1.91
C PHE A 27 -2.60 4.84 -2.04
N PRO A 28 -3.22 4.36 -0.94
CA PRO A 28 -4.40 3.49 -1.01
C PRO A 28 -5.71 4.20 -1.35
N LEU A 29 -5.74 5.52 -1.50
CA LEU A 29 -6.91 6.25 -1.99
C LEU A 29 -6.74 6.60 -3.46
N GLY A 30 -7.76 6.35 -4.25
CA GLY A 30 -7.72 6.51 -5.70
C GLY A 30 -6.75 5.52 -6.36
N ILE A 31 -6.25 5.88 -7.52
CA ILE A 31 -5.19 5.14 -8.22
C ILE A 31 -3.90 5.94 -8.13
N SER A 32 -2.85 5.30 -7.62
CA SER A 32 -1.56 5.95 -7.45
C SER A 32 -0.46 5.15 -8.15
N PHE A 33 0.36 5.82 -8.94
CA PHE A 33 1.41 5.17 -9.70
C PHE A 33 2.71 6.00 -9.73
N PRO A 34 3.87 5.33 -9.76
CA PRO A 34 5.16 5.98 -9.95
C PRO A 34 5.38 6.36 -11.41
N ALA A 35 6.09 7.45 -11.63
CA ALA A 35 6.62 7.81 -12.94
C ALA A 35 8.03 8.37 -12.80
N GLY A 36 8.82 8.32 -13.86
CA GLY A 36 10.15 8.93 -13.85
C GLY A 36 10.07 10.42 -13.50
N SER A 37 11.00 10.91 -12.67
CA SER A 37 10.98 12.29 -12.18
C SER A 37 10.95 13.34 -13.32
N GLY A 38 11.58 13.06 -14.46
CA GLY A 38 11.51 13.91 -15.66
C GLY A 38 10.10 13.97 -16.25
N LEU A 39 9.38 12.85 -16.30
CA LEU A 39 8.00 12.80 -16.78
C LEU A 39 7.05 13.51 -15.82
N VAL A 40 7.26 13.37 -14.51
CA VAL A 40 6.49 14.09 -13.49
C VAL A 40 6.71 15.61 -13.61
N ALA A 41 7.96 16.04 -13.80
CA ALA A 41 8.29 17.46 -14.00
C ALA A 41 7.67 18.00 -15.29
N PHE A 42 7.73 17.25 -16.39
CA PHE A 42 7.09 17.59 -17.65
C PHE A 42 5.57 17.75 -17.49
N ALA A 43 4.92 16.77 -16.84
CA ALA A 43 3.49 16.82 -16.57
C ALA A 43 3.10 18.02 -15.69
N ALA A 44 3.91 18.36 -14.69
CA ALA A 44 3.70 19.54 -13.85
C ALA A 44 3.81 20.87 -14.67
N ALA A 45 4.69 20.91 -15.65
CA ALA A 45 4.91 22.08 -16.49
C ALA A 45 3.77 22.32 -17.51
N ILE A 46 3.28 21.25 -18.13
CA ILE A 46 2.29 21.35 -19.22
C ILE A 46 0.85 20.99 -18.79
N GLY A 47 0.67 20.46 -17.57
CA GLY A 47 -0.63 20.05 -17.05
C GLY A 47 -1.19 18.75 -17.62
N ALA A 48 -0.39 17.96 -18.34
CA ALA A 48 -0.80 16.68 -18.92
C ALA A 48 0.35 15.65 -18.87
N MET A 49 -0.02 14.36 -18.69
CA MET A 49 0.93 13.25 -18.72
C MET A 49 0.41 12.18 -19.68
N PRO A 50 1.18 11.80 -20.71
CA PRO A 50 0.83 10.66 -21.54
C PRO A 50 1.03 9.36 -20.75
N LEU A 51 0.05 8.48 -20.78
CA LEU A 51 0.06 7.18 -20.14
C LEU A 51 -0.58 6.14 -21.06
N ASP A 52 0.03 4.96 -21.11
CA ASP A 52 -0.63 3.78 -21.62
C ASP A 52 -1.51 3.20 -20.49
N MET A 53 -2.75 2.78 -20.81
CA MET A 53 -3.63 2.17 -19.82
C MET A 53 -3.16 0.74 -19.56
N PRO A 54 -2.69 0.43 -18.34
CA PRO A 54 -2.30 -0.93 -17.99
C PRO A 54 -3.51 -1.85 -17.82
N GLU A 55 -3.31 -3.14 -18.05
CA GLU A 55 -4.25 -4.15 -17.57
C GLU A 55 -4.24 -4.20 -16.04
N SER A 56 -5.28 -4.81 -15.44
CA SER A 56 -5.37 -5.03 -14.00
C SER A 56 -5.24 -6.50 -13.63
N VAL A 57 -4.68 -6.75 -12.44
CA VAL A 57 -4.74 -8.04 -11.75
C VAL A 57 -5.54 -7.83 -10.46
N LEU A 58 -6.60 -8.61 -10.28
CA LEU A 58 -7.41 -8.58 -9.07
C LEU A 58 -6.84 -9.54 -8.03
N VAL A 59 -6.60 -9.03 -6.82
CA VAL A 59 -6.29 -9.81 -5.62
C VAL A 59 -7.49 -9.71 -4.68
N ARG A 60 -8.16 -10.82 -4.45
CA ARG A 60 -9.35 -10.88 -3.60
C ARG A 60 -9.08 -11.68 -2.35
N PHE A 61 -9.24 -11.05 -1.21
CA PHE A 61 -9.15 -11.69 0.09
C PHE A 61 -10.53 -12.12 0.59
N SER A 62 -10.57 -13.24 1.30
CA SER A 62 -11.74 -13.75 2.00
C SER A 62 -11.33 -14.38 3.33
N GLY A 63 -12.30 -14.62 4.22
CA GLY A 63 -12.03 -15.19 5.54
C GLY A 63 -11.47 -14.16 6.53
N GLU A 64 -10.91 -14.67 7.63
CA GLU A 64 -10.41 -13.86 8.74
C GLU A 64 -8.95 -14.18 9.05
N LEU A 65 -8.22 -13.17 9.55
CA LEU A 65 -6.84 -13.33 10.02
C LEU A 65 -6.78 -14.35 11.16
N GLN A 66 -5.88 -15.33 11.04
CA GLN A 66 -5.68 -16.34 12.06
C GLN A 66 -4.76 -15.83 13.18
N PRO A 67 -4.88 -16.37 14.41
CA PRO A 67 -3.99 -16.00 15.51
C PRO A 67 -2.51 -16.18 15.15
N GLY A 68 -1.71 -15.15 15.41
CA GLY A 68 -0.27 -15.13 15.08
C GLY A 68 0.06 -14.67 13.66
N VAL A 69 -0.95 -14.46 12.81
CA VAL A 69 -0.80 -13.90 11.46
C VAL A 69 -1.00 -12.38 11.52
N THR A 70 -0.12 -11.65 10.90
CA THR A 70 -0.11 -10.19 10.86
C THR A 70 -0.43 -9.66 9.47
N LEU A 71 -0.60 -8.35 9.34
CA LEU A 71 -0.79 -7.71 8.04
C LEU A 71 0.41 -7.95 7.10
N ARG A 72 1.62 -8.05 7.64
CA ARG A 72 2.80 -8.37 6.82
C ARG A 72 2.69 -9.75 6.16
N ASP A 73 2.08 -10.70 6.84
CA ASP A 73 1.85 -12.04 6.29
C ASP A 73 0.78 -11.99 5.18
N VAL A 74 -0.22 -11.12 5.30
CA VAL A 74 -1.20 -10.85 4.22
C VAL A 74 -0.51 -10.28 2.98
N VAL A 75 0.42 -9.34 3.17
CA VAL A 75 1.25 -8.81 2.06
C VAL A 75 2.04 -9.92 1.37
N ASN A 76 2.65 -10.82 2.16
CA ASN A 76 3.47 -11.91 1.64
C ASN A 76 2.60 -13.07 1.08
N ALA A 77 1.35 -13.18 1.46
CA ALA A 77 0.41 -14.15 0.90
C ALA A 77 0.15 -13.91 -0.60
N ILE A 78 0.23 -12.66 -1.06
CA ILE A 78 0.02 -12.33 -2.49
C ILE A 78 1.02 -13.07 -3.38
N PRO A 79 2.35 -12.89 -3.24
CA PRO A 79 3.32 -13.64 -4.02
C PRO A 79 3.29 -15.14 -3.71
N TYR A 80 3.03 -15.54 -2.47
CA TYR A 80 2.94 -16.95 -2.08
C TYR A 80 1.89 -17.69 -2.92
N VAL A 81 0.66 -17.21 -2.93
CA VAL A 81 -0.45 -17.80 -3.71
C VAL A 81 -0.23 -17.65 -5.22
N ALA A 82 0.37 -16.53 -5.67
CA ALA A 82 0.71 -16.36 -7.09
C ALA A 82 1.74 -17.38 -7.57
N ILE A 83 2.70 -17.77 -6.72
CA ILE A 83 3.67 -18.83 -7.02
C ILE A 83 2.97 -20.19 -7.08
N GLU A 84 2.12 -20.51 -6.11
CA GLU A 84 1.35 -21.77 -6.11
C GLU A 84 0.48 -21.92 -7.36
N LYS A 85 -0.09 -20.82 -7.85
CA LYS A 85 -0.87 -20.78 -9.09
C LYS A 85 -0.01 -20.74 -10.37
N GLY A 86 1.31 -20.71 -10.28
CA GLY A 86 2.22 -20.63 -11.43
C GLY A 86 2.17 -19.30 -12.19
N LEU A 87 1.67 -18.24 -11.55
CA LEU A 87 1.56 -16.88 -12.07
C LEU A 87 2.80 -16.02 -11.78
N LEU A 88 3.60 -16.44 -10.82
CA LEU A 88 4.86 -15.82 -10.41
C LEU A 88 5.92 -16.91 -10.26
N THR A 89 7.16 -16.65 -10.70
CA THR A 89 8.29 -17.54 -10.48
C THR A 89 9.41 -16.83 -9.75
N VAL A 90 10.11 -17.53 -8.87
CA VAL A 90 11.29 -17.00 -8.15
C VAL A 90 12.52 -17.01 -9.06
N GLU A 91 12.64 -18.00 -9.92
CA GLU A 91 13.77 -18.14 -10.85
C GLU A 91 13.88 -16.95 -11.79
N LYS A 92 15.13 -16.45 -11.96
CA LYS A 92 15.40 -15.29 -12.81
C LYS A 92 15.32 -15.62 -14.31
N ALA A 93 15.70 -16.83 -14.69
CA ALA A 93 15.63 -17.29 -16.08
C ALA A 93 14.20 -17.62 -16.46
N GLY A 94 13.65 -16.94 -17.47
CA GLY A 94 12.26 -17.13 -17.89
C GLY A 94 11.22 -16.68 -16.85
N LYS A 95 11.56 -15.68 -16.03
CA LYS A 95 10.70 -15.20 -14.94
C LYS A 95 9.30 -14.84 -15.44
N LYS A 96 8.30 -15.51 -14.88
CA LYS A 96 6.91 -15.09 -14.99
C LYS A 96 6.61 -14.12 -13.86
N ASN A 97 5.92 -13.06 -14.16
CA ASN A 97 5.40 -12.14 -13.16
C ASN A 97 4.10 -11.52 -13.70
N VAL A 98 2.98 -12.05 -13.25
CA VAL A 98 1.65 -11.58 -13.65
C VAL A 98 1.40 -10.12 -13.29
N PHE A 99 2.09 -9.60 -12.29
CA PHE A 99 1.91 -8.24 -11.81
C PHE A 99 2.68 -7.19 -12.61
N ASN A 100 3.72 -7.63 -13.34
CA ASN A 100 4.64 -6.73 -14.02
C ASN A 100 3.93 -5.80 -15.02
N GLY A 101 4.05 -4.50 -14.80
CA GLY A 101 3.44 -3.48 -15.65
C GLY A 101 1.92 -3.35 -15.54
N ARG A 102 1.27 -4.05 -14.61
CA ARG A 102 -0.18 -4.04 -14.38
C ARG A 102 -0.56 -3.29 -13.11
N ILE A 103 -1.79 -2.84 -13.03
CA ILE A 103 -2.37 -2.31 -11.79
C ILE A 103 -2.78 -3.50 -10.92
N MET A 104 -2.38 -3.50 -9.66
CA MET A 104 -2.91 -4.44 -8.67
C MET A 104 -4.13 -3.82 -7.99
N GLU A 105 -5.29 -4.43 -8.20
CA GLU A 105 -6.53 -4.09 -7.51
C GLU A 105 -6.74 -5.05 -6.35
N ILE A 106 -6.98 -4.53 -5.16
CA ILE A 106 -7.08 -5.31 -3.93
C ILE A 106 -8.48 -5.13 -3.34
N GLU A 107 -9.15 -6.24 -3.00
CA GLU A 107 -10.44 -6.21 -2.33
C GLU A 107 -10.58 -7.30 -1.25
N GLY A 108 -11.64 -7.20 -0.44
CA GLY A 108 -11.96 -8.18 0.61
C GLY A 108 -11.44 -7.80 2.01
N LEU A 109 -10.85 -6.62 2.16
CA LEU A 109 -10.33 -6.10 3.43
C LEU A 109 -10.87 -4.69 3.72
N PRO A 110 -12.20 -4.49 3.75
CA PRO A 110 -12.81 -3.15 3.79
C PRO A 110 -12.55 -2.38 5.10
N ASP A 111 -12.27 -3.09 6.19
CA ASP A 111 -12.15 -2.53 7.53
C ASP A 111 -10.71 -2.18 7.93
N LEU A 112 -9.75 -2.36 7.01
CA LEU A 112 -8.38 -1.91 7.25
C LEU A 112 -8.33 -0.40 7.45
N LYS A 113 -7.57 0.04 8.45
CA LYS A 113 -7.21 1.46 8.54
C LYS A 113 -6.38 1.87 7.32
N LEU A 114 -6.44 3.15 6.95
CA LEU A 114 -5.75 3.59 5.75
C LEU A 114 -4.23 3.34 5.80
N GLU A 115 -3.63 3.48 6.97
CA GLU A 115 -2.20 3.19 7.19
C GLU A 115 -1.88 1.70 6.97
N GLN A 116 -2.80 0.81 7.33
CA GLN A 116 -2.68 -0.63 7.08
C GLN A 116 -2.87 -0.95 5.59
N ALA A 117 -3.87 -0.34 4.97
CA ALA A 117 -4.09 -0.47 3.52
C ALA A 117 -2.89 0.02 2.71
N PHE A 118 -2.21 1.07 3.19
CA PHE A 118 -0.99 1.59 2.57
C PHE A 118 0.14 0.55 2.58
N GLU A 119 0.24 -0.29 3.60
CA GLU A 119 1.23 -1.37 3.61
C GLU A 119 1.04 -2.36 2.45
N LEU A 120 -0.22 -2.70 2.13
CA LEU A 120 -0.55 -3.56 0.99
C LEU A 120 -0.26 -2.89 -0.35
N THR A 121 -0.73 -1.66 -0.54
CA THR A 121 -0.54 -0.94 -1.80
C THR A 121 0.92 -0.58 -2.06
N ASP A 122 1.68 -0.23 -1.02
CA ASP A 122 3.10 0.10 -1.12
C ASP A 122 3.94 -1.11 -1.55
N ALA A 123 3.65 -2.28 -1.00
CA ALA A 123 4.34 -3.53 -1.33
C ALA A 123 4.17 -3.96 -2.80
N THR A 124 3.22 -3.39 -3.53
CA THR A 124 3.08 -3.66 -4.98
C THR A 124 4.26 -3.14 -5.80
N ALA A 125 5.07 -2.23 -5.23
CA ALA A 125 6.34 -1.80 -5.82
C ALA A 125 7.29 -2.96 -6.02
N GLU A 126 7.37 -3.86 -5.04
CA GLU A 126 8.24 -5.05 -5.08
C GLU A 126 7.77 -6.09 -6.11
N ARG A 127 6.55 -5.99 -6.60
CA ARG A 127 5.96 -6.86 -7.63
C ARG A 127 6.08 -6.26 -9.03
N SER A 128 6.74 -5.11 -9.19
CA SER A 128 6.84 -4.37 -10.46
C SER A 128 5.48 -3.95 -11.03
N CYS A 129 4.49 -3.74 -10.19
CA CYS A 129 3.19 -3.23 -10.63
C CYS A 129 3.32 -1.82 -11.22
N ALA A 130 2.51 -1.48 -12.22
CA ALA A 130 2.39 -0.11 -12.74
C ALA A 130 1.75 0.84 -11.72
N GLY A 131 0.81 0.33 -10.95
CA GLY A 131 0.10 1.06 -9.92
C GLY A 131 -0.66 0.12 -9.00
N SER A 132 -1.42 0.69 -8.07
CA SER A 132 -2.26 -0.08 -7.16
C SER A 132 -3.47 0.71 -6.72
N THR A 133 -4.53 -0.01 -6.37
CA THR A 133 -5.72 0.50 -5.69
C THR A 133 -6.26 -0.56 -4.74
N ILE A 134 -7.00 -0.15 -3.72
CA ILE A 134 -7.61 -1.04 -2.74
C ILE A 134 -9.02 -0.57 -2.42
N LYS A 135 -9.97 -1.51 -2.38
CA LYS A 135 -11.35 -1.24 -2.00
C LYS A 135 -11.46 -1.18 -0.47
N LEU A 136 -11.77 0.00 0.05
CA LEU A 136 -11.98 0.27 1.48
C LEU A 136 -13.43 0.66 1.75
N SER A 137 -13.83 0.65 3.04
CA SER A 137 -15.12 1.16 3.46
C SER A 137 -15.15 2.68 3.46
N VAL A 138 -16.36 3.25 3.31
CA VAL A 138 -16.59 4.70 3.44
C VAL A 138 -16.16 5.20 4.81
N ASP A 139 -16.35 4.40 5.86
CA ASP A 139 -16.01 4.78 7.23
C ASP A 139 -14.50 4.94 7.42
N THR A 140 -13.71 3.98 6.93
CA THR A 140 -12.24 4.04 6.96
C THR A 140 -11.71 5.30 6.22
N VAL A 141 -12.23 5.55 5.03
CA VAL A 141 -11.82 6.72 4.23
C VAL A 141 -12.23 8.01 4.92
N SER A 142 -13.46 8.07 5.46
CA SER A 142 -13.96 9.25 6.17
C SER A 142 -13.16 9.56 7.43
N GLU A 143 -12.77 8.55 8.21
CA GLU A 143 -11.92 8.73 9.39
C GLU A 143 -10.60 9.39 9.02
N TYR A 144 -9.95 8.87 8.00
CA TYR A 144 -8.68 9.42 7.51
C TYR A 144 -8.82 10.86 6.99
N LEU A 145 -9.83 11.16 6.18
CA LEU A 145 -10.04 12.50 5.64
C LEU A 145 -10.36 13.51 6.75
N ARG A 146 -11.18 13.15 7.74
CA ARG A 146 -11.44 14.01 8.90
C ARG A 146 -10.17 14.31 9.70
N SER A 147 -9.32 13.33 9.91
CA SER A 147 -8.02 13.49 10.56
C SER A 147 -7.13 14.49 9.79
N ASN A 148 -7.06 14.35 8.46
CA ASN A 148 -6.29 15.28 7.62
C ASN A 148 -6.87 16.69 7.62
N VAL A 149 -8.20 16.85 7.57
CA VAL A 149 -8.85 18.17 7.69
C VAL A 149 -8.45 18.84 9.00
N ALA A 150 -8.49 18.11 10.12
CA ALA A 150 -8.09 18.63 11.43
C ALA A 150 -6.60 19.05 11.45
N LEU A 151 -5.72 18.21 10.88
CA LEU A 151 -4.29 18.49 10.76
C LEU A 151 -4.04 19.76 9.94
N LEU A 152 -4.64 19.89 8.74
CA LEU A 152 -4.43 21.04 7.86
C LEU A 152 -4.99 22.33 8.46
N LYS A 153 -6.12 22.29 9.14
CA LYS A 153 -6.65 23.43 9.90
C LYS A 153 -5.70 23.89 10.99
N ASN A 154 -5.10 22.95 11.73
CA ASN A 154 -4.08 23.25 12.74
C ASN A 154 -2.82 23.88 12.12
N MET A 155 -2.37 23.37 10.98
CA MET A 155 -1.21 23.94 10.25
C MET A 155 -1.49 25.41 9.85
N ILE A 156 -2.67 25.71 9.33
CA ILE A 156 -3.07 27.10 9.00
C ILE A 156 -3.07 27.97 10.27
N ALA A 157 -3.68 27.49 11.35
CA ALA A 157 -3.75 28.22 12.62
C ALA A 157 -2.38 28.53 13.22
N ARG A 158 -1.37 27.68 12.97
CA ARG A 158 0.03 27.87 13.40
C ARG A 158 0.85 28.72 12.42
N GLY A 159 0.25 29.28 11.39
CA GLY A 159 0.93 30.16 10.44
C GLY A 159 1.80 29.43 9.43
N TYR A 160 1.48 28.15 9.11
CA TYR A 160 2.19 27.42 8.07
C TYR A 160 2.05 28.12 6.71
N SER A 161 3.12 28.15 5.93
CA SER A 161 3.14 28.79 4.61
C SER A 161 2.12 28.14 3.65
N ASP A 162 1.60 28.92 2.70
CA ASP A 162 0.64 28.50 1.69
C ASP A 162 -0.74 28.06 2.24
N ALA A 163 -1.26 28.86 3.17
CA ALA A 163 -2.60 28.63 3.74
C ALA A 163 -3.70 28.50 2.67
N ARG A 164 -3.55 29.17 1.51
CA ARG A 164 -4.52 29.08 0.41
C ARG A 164 -4.62 27.68 -0.19
N THR A 165 -3.47 27.02 -0.42
CA THR A 165 -3.46 25.64 -0.93
C THR A 165 -4.01 24.67 0.11
N LEU A 166 -3.64 24.85 1.40
CA LEU A 166 -4.19 24.04 2.48
C LEU A 166 -5.71 24.19 2.59
N ALA A 167 -6.24 25.41 2.52
CA ALA A 167 -7.68 25.66 2.56
C ALA A 167 -8.43 25.01 1.38
N ARG A 168 -7.87 25.05 0.18
CA ARG A 168 -8.44 24.38 -1.00
C ARG A 168 -8.51 22.85 -0.81
N ARG A 169 -7.47 22.25 -0.22
CA ARG A 169 -7.43 20.82 0.08
C ARG A 169 -8.45 20.45 1.16
N ILE A 170 -8.54 21.25 2.21
CA ILE A 170 -9.57 21.07 3.26
C ILE A 170 -10.95 21.06 2.62
N LYS A 171 -11.25 22.06 1.79
CA LYS A 171 -12.54 22.15 1.13
C LYS A 171 -12.85 20.91 0.28
N ALA A 172 -11.92 20.43 -0.51
CA ALA A 172 -12.12 19.24 -1.33
C ALA A 172 -12.41 17.99 -0.49
N MET A 173 -11.73 17.82 0.65
CA MET A 173 -12.02 16.71 1.58
C MET A 173 -13.37 16.87 2.27
N GLU A 174 -13.74 18.09 2.68
CA GLU A 174 -15.04 18.37 3.30
C GLU A 174 -16.19 18.18 2.30
N ASP A 175 -16.01 18.57 1.04
CA ASP A 175 -16.98 18.33 -0.03
C ASP A 175 -17.20 16.84 -0.27
N TRP A 176 -16.14 16.03 -0.30
CA TRP A 176 -16.25 14.58 -0.40
C TRP A 176 -16.94 13.99 0.83
N LEU A 177 -16.59 14.41 2.05
CA LEU A 177 -17.19 13.94 3.31
C LEU A 177 -18.68 14.29 3.42
N ALA A 178 -19.14 15.32 2.73
CA ALA A 178 -20.56 15.69 2.69
C ALA A 178 -21.40 14.74 1.81
N ASN A 179 -20.78 14.11 0.81
CA ASN A 179 -21.42 13.13 -0.06
C ASN A 179 -20.42 12.03 -0.45
N PRO A 180 -20.08 11.12 0.47
CA PRO A 180 -19.07 10.10 0.24
C PRO A 180 -19.45 9.17 -0.91
N GLN A 181 -18.56 9.04 -1.89
CA GLN A 181 -18.68 8.09 -2.98
C GLN A 181 -17.34 7.39 -3.21
N LEU A 182 -17.36 6.08 -3.27
CA LEU A 182 -16.23 5.25 -3.66
C LEU A 182 -16.44 4.74 -5.07
N LEU A 183 -15.37 4.71 -5.86
CA LEU A 183 -15.39 4.04 -7.15
C LEU A 183 -15.42 2.52 -6.94
N GLU A 184 -16.17 1.85 -7.77
CA GLU A 184 -16.24 0.39 -7.82
C GLU A 184 -15.91 -0.06 -9.24
N ALA A 185 -15.39 -1.29 -9.37
CA ALA A 185 -15.17 -1.90 -10.66
C ALA A 185 -16.53 -2.12 -11.36
N ASP A 186 -16.55 -1.95 -12.66
CA ASP A 186 -17.72 -2.29 -13.47
C ASP A 186 -18.04 -3.80 -13.36
N ALA A 187 -19.31 -4.16 -13.50
CA ALA A 187 -19.73 -5.55 -13.35
C ALA A 187 -19.13 -6.50 -14.41
N ASP A 188 -18.69 -5.96 -15.53
CA ASP A 188 -18.04 -6.64 -16.64
C ASP A 188 -16.55 -6.33 -16.75
N ALA A 189 -15.92 -5.83 -15.65
CA ALA A 189 -14.49 -5.55 -15.62
C ALA A 189 -13.66 -6.79 -15.95
N GLU A 190 -12.74 -6.66 -16.88
CA GLU A 190 -11.85 -7.73 -17.31
C GLU A 190 -10.50 -7.60 -16.59
N TYR A 191 -9.98 -8.72 -16.09
CA TYR A 191 -8.70 -8.81 -15.40
C TYR A 191 -7.75 -9.76 -16.13
N ALA A 192 -6.48 -9.41 -16.20
CA ALA A 192 -5.43 -10.29 -16.73
C ALA A 192 -5.28 -11.56 -15.88
N ALA A 193 -5.57 -11.48 -14.59
CA ALA A 193 -5.70 -12.61 -13.67
C ALA A 193 -6.52 -12.22 -12.44
N VAL A 194 -7.11 -13.22 -11.79
CA VAL A 194 -7.77 -13.11 -10.48
C VAL A 194 -7.07 -14.07 -9.51
N ILE A 195 -6.65 -13.53 -8.38
CA ILE A 195 -5.93 -14.26 -7.33
C ILE A 195 -6.79 -14.22 -6.07
N ASP A 196 -7.54 -15.29 -5.82
CA ASP A 196 -8.33 -15.45 -4.61
C ASP A 196 -7.42 -16.01 -3.51
N ILE A 197 -7.45 -15.38 -2.34
CA ILE A 197 -6.65 -15.70 -1.14
C ILE A 197 -7.61 -15.88 0.04
N ASP A 198 -7.66 -17.09 0.57
CA ASP A 198 -8.41 -17.39 1.80
C ASP A 198 -7.51 -17.19 3.02
N LEU A 199 -7.79 -16.16 3.82
CA LEU A 199 -7.05 -15.87 5.04
C LEU A 199 -7.17 -16.97 6.10
N ASN A 200 -8.24 -17.76 6.07
CA ASN A 200 -8.38 -18.91 6.99
C ASN A 200 -7.34 -20.01 6.70
N ALA A 201 -6.83 -20.08 5.47
CA ALA A 201 -5.80 -21.05 5.09
C ALA A 201 -4.38 -20.61 5.51
N ILE A 202 -4.19 -19.34 5.88
CA ILE A 202 -2.91 -18.81 6.34
C ILE A 202 -2.83 -18.97 7.85
N THR A 203 -2.21 -20.06 8.31
CA THR A 203 -2.17 -20.44 9.73
C THR A 203 -0.86 -20.14 10.42
N GLU A 204 0.15 -19.68 9.68
CA GLU A 204 1.47 -19.32 10.19
C GLU A 204 2.05 -18.12 9.44
N PRO A 205 3.05 -17.41 9.98
CA PRO A 205 3.73 -16.32 9.30
C PRO A 205 4.32 -16.71 7.95
N ILE A 206 4.24 -15.82 6.98
CA ILE A 206 4.87 -15.94 5.67
C ILE A 206 6.00 -14.91 5.58
N VAL A 207 7.22 -15.37 5.39
CA VAL A 207 8.42 -14.55 5.38
C VAL A 207 9.05 -14.52 3.98
N ALA A 208 9.60 -13.38 3.60
CA ALA A 208 10.38 -13.26 2.38
C ALA A 208 11.86 -13.60 2.66
N CYS A 209 12.50 -14.33 1.76
CA CYS A 209 13.92 -14.60 1.84
C CYS A 209 14.75 -13.33 1.60
N PRO A 210 15.95 -13.21 2.18
CA PRO A 210 16.81 -12.05 1.95
C PRO A 210 17.06 -11.79 0.46
N ASN A 211 17.04 -10.52 0.07
CA ASN A 211 17.33 -10.02 -1.29
C ASN A 211 16.34 -10.45 -2.39
N ASP A 212 15.25 -11.12 -2.05
CA ASP A 212 14.23 -11.47 -3.04
C ASP A 212 12.82 -11.44 -2.41
N PRO A 213 12.07 -10.36 -2.61
CA PRO A 213 10.72 -10.19 -2.04
C PRO A 213 9.68 -11.14 -2.64
N ASP A 214 9.97 -11.77 -3.78
CA ASP A 214 9.12 -12.80 -4.38
C ASP A 214 9.41 -14.20 -3.81
N ASN A 215 10.58 -14.43 -3.22
CA ASN A 215 10.95 -15.71 -2.64
C ASN A 215 10.39 -15.83 -1.21
N VAL A 216 9.10 -16.06 -1.11
CA VAL A 216 8.37 -16.17 0.15
C VAL A 216 8.18 -17.63 0.57
N LYS A 217 8.22 -17.86 1.86
CA LYS A 217 8.05 -19.18 2.48
C LYS A 217 7.32 -19.05 3.80
N THR A 218 6.65 -20.11 4.22
CA THR A 218 6.07 -20.18 5.55
C THR A 218 7.16 -20.30 6.62
N LEU A 219 6.88 -19.84 7.83
CA LEU A 219 7.83 -19.86 8.94
C LEU A 219 8.35 -21.27 9.23
N SER A 220 7.48 -22.28 9.17
CA SER A 220 7.86 -23.68 9.37
C SER A 220 8.92 -24.15 8.37
N ASN A 221 8.89 -23.66 7.13
CA ASN A 221 9.83 -24.03 6.07
C ASN A 221 11.23 -23.40 6.24
N VAL A 222 11.35 -22.34 7.03
CA VAL A 222 12.63 -21.66 7.29
C VAL A 222 13.11 -21.76 8.73
N SER A 223 12.30 -22.34 9.59
CA SER A 223 12.65 -22.57 11.01
C SER A 223 13.91 -23.40 11.14
N GLY A 224 14.80 -22.99 12.04
CA GLY A 224 16.08 -23.66 12.28
C GLY A 224 17.23 -23.18 11.38
N ASN A 225 16.97 -22.32 10.40
CA ASN A 225 18.06 -21.68 9.67
C ASN A 225 18.86 -20.75 10.60
N LYS A 226 20.19 -20.77 10.45
CA LYS A 226 21.06 -19.86 11.19
C LYS A 226 20.81 -18.42 10.74
N VAL A 227 20.66 -17.51 11.70
CA VAL A 227 20.56 -16.07 11.46
C VAL A 227 21.81 -15.42 12.07
N ASP A 228 22.58 -14.70 11.27
CA ASP A 228 23.81 -14.04 11.72
C ASP A 228 23.54 -12.59 12.16
N GLU A 229 22.54 -11.92 11.60
CA GLU A 229 22.18 -10.54 11.91
C GLU A 229 20.67 -10.35 11.78
N VAL A 230 20.09 -9.57 12.69
CA VAL A 230 18.68 -9.17 12.65
C VAL A 230 18.61 -7.65 12.58
N PHE A 231 17.99 -7.13 11.51
CA PHE A 231 17.69 -5.71 11.36
C PHE A 231 16.20 -5.46 11.57
N ILE A 232 15.87 -4.53 12.48
CA ILE A 232 14.49 -4.11 12.74
C ILE A 232 14.33 -2.67 12.28
N GLY A 233 13.57 -2.46 11.23
CA GLY A 233 13.34 -1.13 10.68
C GLY A 233 12.42 -1.16 9.48
N SER A 234 11.85 0.00 9.16
CA SER A 234 11.03 0.17 7.97
C SER A 234 11.09 1.62 7.50
N CYS A 235 11.15 1.81 6.19
CA CYS A 235 11.05 3.15 5.60
C CYS A 235 9.62 3.70 5.66
N MET A 236 8.60 2.85 5.77
CA MET A 236 7.19 3.21 5.66
C MET A 236 6.45 3.18 7.00
N THR A 237 6.62 2.13 7.79
CA THR A 237 5.83 1.86 9.00
C THR A 237 6.34 2.58 10.25
N ASN A 238 7.38 3.41 10.15
CA ASN A 238 7.91 4.22 11.26
C ASN A 238 7.01 5.40 11.68
N ILE A 239 5.75 5.41 11.29
CA ILE A 239 4.83 6.53 11.60
C ILE A 239 4.21 6.38 13.00
N GLY A 240 4.37 5.21 13.64
CA GLY A 240 3.81 4.96 14.97
C GLY A 240 4.86 4.60 16.02
N PRO A 241 4.65 5.00 17.29
CA PRO A 241 5.57 4.70 18.41
C PRO A 241 5.59 3.22 18.83
N VAL A 242 4.84 2.36 18.15
CA VAL A 242 4.56 0.98 18.59
C VAL A 242 5.81 0.10 18.57
N SER A 243 6.68 0.24 17.58
CA SER A 243 7.93 -0.55 17.50
C SER A 243 8.90 -0.19 18.62
N TYR A 244 8.98 1.09 19.01
CA TYR A 244 9.90 1.57 20.04
C TYR A 244 9.49 1.15 21.46
N THR A 245 8.21 1.16 21.76
CA THR A 245 7.72 0.76 23.09
C THR A 245 7.80 -0.75 23.31
N HIS A 246 7.61 -1.57 22.29
CA HIS A 246 7.75 -3.02 22.39
C HIS A 246 9.20 -3.48 22.54
N LEU A 247 10.13 -2.89 21.79
CA LEU A 247 11.56 -3.20 21.90
C LEU A 247 12.14 -2.81 23.26
N ARG A 248 11.81 -1.63 23.79
CA ARG A 248 12.25 -1.22 25.13
C ARG A 248 11.71 -2.09 26.27
N ALA A 249 10.52 -2.66 26.11
CA ALA A 249 9.95 -3.56 27.12
C ALA A 249 10.72 -4.90 27.22
N HIS A 250 11.44 -5.28 26.16
CA HIS A 250 12.26 -6.51 26.13
C HIS A 250 13.75 -6.27 26.45
N GLU A 251 14.27 -5.05 26.28
CA GLU A 251 15.65 -4.70 26.62
C GLU A 251 15.92 -4.69 28.14
N THR A 252 14.89 -4.65 28.98
CA THR A 252 15.02 -4.65 30.44
C THR A 252 15.11 -6.03 31.08
N SER A 253 15.18 -7.09 30.29
CA SER A 253 15.24 -8.48 30.77
C SER A 253 16.56 -9.19 30.46
N ILE A 254 17.61 -8.45 30.09
CA ILE A 254 18.97 -8.98 29.92
C ILE A 254 19.86 -8.32 31.00
N ASP A 255 19.80 -8.86 32.21
CA ASP A 255 20.85 -8.84 33.23
C ASP A 255 21.12 -10.28 33.69
#